data_2bdc709832039bcbb3de77bd67bd3cf1
#
_entry.id   2bdc709832039bcbb3de77bd67bd3cf1
#
_cell.length_a   1.000
_cell.length_b   1.000
_cell.length_c   1.000
_cell.angle_alpha   90.00
_cell.angle_beta   90.00
_cell.angle_gamma   90.00
#
_symmetry.space_group_name_H-M   'P 1'
#
loop_
_entity.id
_entity.type
_entity.pdbx_description
1 polymer ?
#
loop_
_entity_poly.entity_id
_entity_poly.type
_entity_poly.pdbx_seq_one_letter_code
_entity_poly.pdbx_strand_id
1 'polypeptide(L)'
;MKKNIQLLSLVSLLAFQVSAQDVLVVDGGSIHVTNNGLITVKGGVLNQNSGTIDNSGDINVSGDWTNNGGNTMLVNNSTGTVTLDGGQQAIKGSSVTDFYNLKLRGGSTVKTMELDVNVSNELDLGDEELQTNAKIMHVNNPSPNAVVWNTGYVNSDSLGGYLARATNSTSAYVFPVGSSLLANTYRPVTITPASSNANVYAVRLSDESASTDNSGTSGSGATGPFPIANKGAQVRAVNDEFYFNIFRMSGTDAADVEVDFFNADGNYQTLAQWSGSTNQWEKVDFTYAPSTIGASLNSPDVSLTKSALNDFNHDVFALAEIEFEINVPGGVSPNADNFNDNFVIENLEYFPENELIIFNRWGDVVYEAKPYLNDWSGQVNGSMILAGEEVVDGTYFYILKLTPDGNDDVYKGSFELRRQ
;
A
#
# COMPACT_ATOMS: atom_id res chain seq x y z
N MET A 1 -30.78 -42.20 -4.00
CA MET A 1 -30.00 -42.76 -5.12
C MET A 1 -29.00 -41.71 -5.55
N LYS A 2 -27.71 -41.93 -5.26
CA LYS A 2 -26.65 -41.00 -5.75
C LYS A 2 -26.51 -41.23 -7.25
N LYS A 3 -26.87 -40.23 -8.05
CA LYS A 3 -26.55 -40.22 -9.48
C LYS A 3 -25.12 -39.71 -9.64
N ASN A 4 -24.18 -40.63 -9.80
CA ASN A 4 -22.84 -40.30 -10.27
C ASN A 4 -22.93 -40.03 -11.77
N ILE A 5 -22.74 -38.80 -12.22
CA ILE A 5 -22.50 -38.53 -13.62
C ILE A 5 -20.99 -38.68 -13.83
N GLN A 6 -20.59 -39.87 -14.32
CA GLN A 6 -19.24 -40.04 -14.86
C GLN A 6 -19.25 -39.50 -16.29
N LEU A 7 -18.63 -38.31 -16.50
CA LEU A 7 -18.26 -37.90 -17.84
C LEU A 7 -17.02 -38.69 -18.25
N LEU A 8 -17.22 -39.65 -19.12
CA LEU A 8 -16.15 -40.43 -19.75
C LEU A 8 -15.32 -39.49 -20.63
N SER A 9 -14.00 -39.63 -20.57
CA SER A 9 -13.03 -38.88 -21.37
C SER A 9 -13.29 -39.07 -22.87
N LEU A 10 -14.02 -38.13 -23.44
CA LEU A 10 -14.06 -37.92 -24.89
C LEU A 10 -13.62 -36.46 -25.13
N VAL A 11 -12.54 -36.30 -25.85
CA VAL A 11 -12.13 -35.00 -26.40
C VAL A 11 -13.19 -34.59 -27.41
N SER A 12 -14.25 -33.95 -26.95
CA SER A 12 -15.18 -33.23 -27.77
C SER A 12 -15.45 -31.87 -27.10
N LEU A 13 -15.10 -30.83 -27.82
CA LEU A 13 -15.49 -29.44 -27.48
C LEU A 13 -17.02 -29.38 -27.50
N LEU A 14 -17.67 -29.62 -26.37
CA LEU A 14 -19.10 -29.34 -26.21
C LEU A 14 -19.24 -27.92 -25.67
N ALA A 15 -19.37 -26.97 -26.58
CA ALA A 15 -19.81 -25.64 -26.23
C ALA A 15 -21.33 -25.70 -26.00
N PHE A 16 -21.75 -25.64 -24.73
CA PHE A 16 -23.15 -25.35 -24.41
C PHE A 16 -23.34 -23.85 -24.44
N GLN A 17 -24.14 -23.34 -25.35
CA GLN A 17 -24.65 -21.98 -25.29
C GLN A 17 -25.96 -21.99 -24.52
N VAL A 18 -26.03 -21.30 -23.44
CA VAL A 18 -27.23 -21.17 -22.62
C VAL A 18 -27.46 -19.69 -22.33
N SER A 19 -28.71 -19.25 -22.40
CA SER A 19 -29.13 -17.85 -22.36
C SER A 19 -29.09 -17.24 -20.95
N ALA A 20 -29.22 -15.94 -20.80
CA ALA A 20 -28.86 -15.01 -19.71
C ALA A 20 -29.37 -15.30 -18.27
N GLN A 21 -29.74 -16.51 -17.93
CA GLN A 21 -30.11 -16.94 -16.56
C GLN A 21 -29.62 -18.37 -16.22
N ASP A 22 -28.64 -18.87 -16.94
CA ASP A 22 -28.23 -20.25 -16.77
C ASP A 22 -27.24 -20.36 -15.62
N VAL A 23 -27.61 -21.18 -14.65
CA VAL A 23 -26.80 -21.50 -13.49
C VAL A 23 -26.43 -22.98 -13.55
N LEU A 24 -25.14 -23.28 -13.46
CA LEU A 24 -24.69 -24.64 -13.19
C LEU A 24 -24.99 -24.95 -11.73
N VAL A 25 -26.01 -25.78 -11.50
CA VAL A 25 -26.38 -26.20 -10.13
C VAL A 25 -25.73 -27.53 -9.79
N VAL A 26 -24.95 -27.53 -8.70
CA VAL A 26 -24.39 -28.74 -8.10
C VAL A 26 -25.19 -29.07 -6.84
N ASP A 27 -26.17 -29.95 -6.98
CA ASP A 27 -27.15 -30.25 -5.94
C ASP A 27 -26.93 -31.67 -5.39
N GLY A 28 -26.15 -31.77 -4.33
CA GLY A 28 -25.82 -33.06 -3.65
C GLY A 28 -25.06 -34.05 -4.51
N GLY A 29 -24.70 -33.66 -5.75
CA GLY A 29 -23.93 -34.48 -6.68
C GLY A 29 -22.46 -34.10 -6.71
N SER A 30 -21.69 -34.78 -7.59
CA SER A 30 -20.27 -34.50 -7.81
C SER A 30 -20.00 -34.19 -9.27
N ILE A 31 -19.20 -33.15 -9.53
CA ILE A 31 -18.62 -32.85 -10.83
C ILE A 31 -17.13 -33.19 -10.74
N HIS A 32 -16.58 -33.82 -11.78
CA HIS A 32 -15.16 -34.07 -11.90
C HIS A 32 -14.62 -33.45 -13.18
N VAL A 33 -13.65 -32.54 -13.03
CA VAL A 33 -12.93 -31.88 -14.12
C VAL A 33 -11.51 -32.47 -14.14
N THR A 34 -11.20 -33.24 -15.16
CA THR A 34 -9.89 -33.84 -15.30
C THR A 34 -8.81 -32.82 -15.65
N ASN A 35 -7.56 -33.23 -15.50
CA ASN A 35 -6.41 -32.41 -15.98
C ASN A 35 -6.59 -32.13 -17.49
N ASN A 36 -6.40 -30.86 -17.89
CA ASN A 36 -6.71 -30.29 -19.20
C ASN A 36 -8.22 -30.29 -19.57
N GLY A 37 -9.10 -30.67 -18.65
CA GLY A 37 -10.54 -30.49 -18.84
C GLY A 37 -10.94 -29.00 -18.71
N LEU A 38 -11.94 -28.59 -19.47
CA LEU A 38 -12.49 -27.23 -19.42
C LEU A 38 -14.01 -27.29 -19.27
N ILE A 39 -14.52 -26.58 -18.28
CA ILE A 39 -15.94 -26.26 -18.15
C ILE A 39 -16.11 -24.75 -18.35
N THR A 40 -16.98 -24.33 -19.24
CA THR A 40 -17.38 -22.94 -19.41
C THR A 40 -18.84 -22.78 -19.05
N VAL A 41 -19.10 -21.95 -18.05
CA VAL A 41 -20.45 -21.59 -17.58
C VAL A 41 -20.73 -20.14 -17.95
N LYS A 42 -21.65 -19.94 -18.89
CA LYS A 42 -22.03 -18.58 -19.34
C LYS A 42 -22.91 -17.83 -18.34
N GLY A 43 -23.31 -18.47 -17.29
CA GLY A 43 -24.03 -17.93 -16.14
C GLY A 43 -23.26 -18.16 -14.84
N GLY A 44 -23.99 -18.29 -13.73
CA GLY A 44 -23.40 -18.53 -12.43
C GLY A 44 -23.16 -20.02 -12.09
N VAL A 45 -22.45 -20.26 -11.01
CA VAL A 45 -22.36 -21.56 -10.36
C VAL A 45 -23.06 -21.50 -9.01
N LEU A 46 -23.93 -22.48 -8.72
CA LEU A 46 -24.61 -22.64 -7.46
C LEU A 46 -24.35 -24.05 -6.90
N ASN A 47 -23.67 -24.11 -5.79
CA ASN A 47 -23.53 -25.33 -4.99
C ASN A 47 -24.55 -25.36 -3.84
N GLN A 48 -25.22 -26.48 -3.70
CA GLN A 48 -26.17 -26.70 -2.60
C GLN A 48 -26.22 -28.18 -2.18
N ASN A 49 -26.81 -28.46 -1.03
CA ASN A 49 -27.03 -29.83 -0.52
C ASN A 49 -25.74 -30.68 -0.53
N SER A 50 -24.61 -30.11 -0.12
CA SER A 50 -23.29 -30.78 -0.07
C SER A 50 -22.79 -31.28 -1.44
N GLY A 51 -23.12 -30.58 -2.53
CA GLY A 51 -22.53 -30.81 -3.83
C GLY A 51 -21.01 -30.59 -3.82
N THR A 52 -20.28 -31.27 -4.68
CA THR A 52 -18.81 -31.20 -4.73
C THR A 52 -18.32 -31.05 -6.16
N ILE A 53 -17.20 -30.37 -6.30
CA ILE A 53 -16.46 -30.26 -7.56
C ILE A 53 -15.02 -30.70 -7.31
N ASP A 54 -14.61 -31.78 -7.97
CA ASP A 54 -13.20 -32.20 -8.02
C ASP A 54 -12.59 -31.59 -9.30
N ASN A 55 -11.87 -30.45 -9.13
CA ASN A 55 -11.35 -29.69 -10.24
C ASN A 55 -9.83 -29.86 -10.36
N SER A 56 -9.37 -30.58 -11.38
CA SER A 56 -7.97 -30.65 -11.79
C SER A 56 -7.69 -29.93 -13.12
N GLY A 57 -8.71 -29.31 -13.71
CA GLY A 57 -8.66 -28.53 -14.99
C GLY A 57 -9.05 -27.08 -14.78
N ASP A 58 -9.80 -26.53 -15.75
CA ASP A 58 -10.24 -25.16 -15.76
C ASP A 58 -11.76 -25.04 -15.70
N ILE A 59 -12.26 -24.12 -14.89
CA ILE A 59 -13.68 -23.75 -14.84
C ILE A 59 -13.79 -22.23 -15.06
N ASN A 60 -14.38 -21.84 -16.18
CA ASN A 60 -14.66 -20.43 -16.49
C ASN A 60 -16.11 -20.10 -16.20
N VAL A 61 -16.36 -19.03 -15.46
CA VAL A 61 -17.69 -18.65 -14.98
C VAL A 61 -17.94 -17.18 -15.29
N SER A 62 -19.00 -16.88 -16.05
CA SER A 62 -19.35 -15.51 -16.44
C SER A 62 -20.38 -14.87 -15.50
N GLY A 63 -21.02 -15.62 -14.61
CA GLY A 63 -21.91 -15.14 -13.55
C GLY A 63 -21.32 -15.32 -12.16
N ASP A 64 -22.16 -15.25 -11.13
CA ASP A 64 -21.72 -15.36 -9.74
C ASP A 64 -21.28 -16.77 -9.36
N TRP A 65 -20.36 -16.83 -8.38
CA TRP A 65 -19.99 -18.06 -7.71
C TRP A 65 -20.69 -18.16 -6.35
N THR A 66 -21.61 -19.10 -6.20
CA THR A 66 -22.43 -19.24 -4.99
C THR A 66 -22.22 -20.59 -4.33
N ASN A 67 -21.76 -20.59 -3.06
CA ASN A 67 -21.58 -21.81 -2.28
C ASN A 67 -22.54 -21.85 -1.07
N ASN A 68 -23.56 -22.67 -1.17
CA ASN A 68 -24.50 -22.97 -0.09
C ASN A 68 -24.40 -24.44 0.39
N GLY A 69 -23.42 -25.18 -0.10
CA GLY A 69 -23.31 -26.64 0.10
C GLY A 69 -22.25 -27.07 1.11
N GLY A 70 -21.57 -26.15 1.76
CA GLY A 70 -20.48 -26.43 2.71
C GLY A 70 -19.08 -26.14 2.15
N ASN A 71 -18.09 -26.13 3.03
CA ASN A 71 -16.70 -25.75 2.70
C ASN A 71 -15.98 -26.75 1.78
N THR A 72 -16.58 -27.89 1.48
CA THR A 72 -16.03 -28.92 0.61
C THR A 72 -16.53 -28.82 -0.83
N MET A 73 -17.06 -27.67 -1.24
CA MET A 73 -17.50 -27.47 -2.64
C MET A 73 -16.39 -27.82 -3.62
N LEU A 74 -15.20 -27.24 -3.47
CA LEU A 74 -14.00 -27.69 -4.14
C LEU A 74 -13.30 -28.71 -3.21
N VAL A 75 -13.15 -29.96 -3.67
CA VAL A 75 -12.56 -30.99 -2.84
C VAL A 75 -11.06 -30.76 -2.61
N ASN A 76 -10.51 -31.24 -1.50
CA ASN A 76 -9.13 -30.98 -1.06
C ASN A 76 -8.03 -31.35 -2.07
N ASN A 77 -8.31 -32.18 -3.05
CA ASN A 77 -7.37 -32.58 -4.11
C ASN A 77 -7.57 -31.76 -5.40
N SER A 78 -8.46 -30.78 -5.40
CA SER A 78 -8.62 -29.88 -6.54
C SER A 78 -7.36 -29.04 -6.71
N THR A 79 -6.71 -29.13 -7.88
CA THR A 79 -5.50 -28.38 -8.23
C THR A 79 -5.73 -27.48 -9.46
N GLY A 80 -6.96 -27.42 -9.90
CA GLY A 80 -7.37 -26.65 -11.08
C GLY A 80 -7.61 -25.17 -10.81
N THR A 81 -7.99 -24.48 -11.86
CA THR A 81 -8.25 -23.05 -11.85
C THR A 81 -9.75 -22.78 -11.94
N VAL A 82 -10.23 -21.83 -11.15
CA VAL A 82 -11.53 -21.19 -11.37
C VAL A 82 -11.27 -19.78 -11.86
N THR A 83 -11.82 -19.44 -13.02
CA THR A 83 -11.74 -18.09 -13.60
C THR A 83 -13.11 -17.44 -13.56
N LEU A 84 -13.23 -16.30 -12.91
CA LEU A 84 -14.39 -15.43 -12.99
C LEU A 84 -14.16 -14.46 -14.15
N ASP A 85 -14.80 -14.74 -15.32
CA ASP A 85 -14.51 -14.07 -16.60
C ASP A 85 -15.64 -13.15 -17.09
N GLY A 86 -16.68 -12.97 -16.31
CA GLY A 86 -17.77 -12.05 -16.60
C GLY A 86 -17.46 -10.59 -16.28
N GLY A 87 -18.47 -9.74 -16.39
CA GLY A 87 -18.41 -8.37 -15.90
C GLY A 87 -18.38 -8.29 -14.36
N GLN A 88 -19.33 -7.58 -13.76
CA GLN A 88 -19.49 -7.61 -12.30
C GLN A 88 -19.92 -9.01 -11.86
N GLN A 89 -19.22 -9.57 -10.88
CA GLN A 89 -19.51 -10.89 -10.33
C GLN A 89 -19.31 -10.90 -8.81
N ALA A 90 -20.09 -11.76 -8.12
CA ALA A 90 -19.96 -11.97 -6.69
C ALA A 90 -19.47 -13.38 -6.36
N ILE A 91 -18.61 -13.50 -5.37
CA ILE A 91 -18.32 -14.73 -4.64
C ILE A 91 -19.18 -14.69 -3.38
N LYS A 92 -20.19 -15.56 -3.30
CA LYS A 92 -21.24 -15.47 -2.28
C LYS A 92 -21.75 -16.81 -1.82
N GLY A 93 -22.67 -16.79 -0.86
CA GLY A 93 -23.33 -17.96 -0.32
C GLY A 93 -23.31 -18.01 1.20
N SER A 94 -23.58 -19.19 1.75
CA SER A 94 -23.57 -19.43 3.20
C SER A 94 -22.31 -20.16 3.68
N SER A 95 -21.43 -20.55 2.78
CA SER A 95 -20.23 -21.35 3.10
C SER A 95 -19.03 -20.82 2.33
N VAL A 96 -17.87 -20.79 2.98
CA VAL A 96 -16.60 -20.39 2.39
C VAL A 96 -16.24 -21.32 1.23
N THR A 97 -15.61 -20.79 0.21
CA THR A 97 -14.99 -21.59 -0.86
C THR A 97 -13.48 -21.55 -0.73
N ASP A 98 -12.87 -22.73 -0.76
CA ASP A 98 -11.42 -22.92 -0.78
C ASP A 98 -10.97 -23.16 -2.23
N PHE A 99 -10.57 -22.10 -2.94
CA PHE A 99 -10.01 -22.21 -4.28
C PHE A 99 -8.57 -22.71 -4.22
N TYR A 100 -8.17 -23.52 -5.20
CA TYR A 100 -6.74 -23.78 -5.41
C TYR A 100 -6.12 -22.62 -6.18
N ASN A 101 -6.57 -22.35 -7.42
CA ASN A 101 -6.26 -21.13 -8.15
C ASN A 101 -7.56 -20.36 -8.40
N LEU A 102 -7.53 -19.07 -8.12
CA LEU A 102 -8.60 -18.13 -8.44
C LEU A 102 -8.08 -17.05 -9.39
N LYS A 103 -8.66 -16.96 -10.58
CA LYS A 103 -8.34 -15.92 -11.57
C LYS A 103 -9.51 -14.99 -11.79
N LEU A 104 -9.25 -13.71 -11.77
CA LEU A 104 -10.24 -12.67 -12.04
C LEU A 104 -9.98 -12.07 -13.42
N ARG A 105 -11.00 -12.03 -14.25
CA ARG A 105 -10.98 -11.51 -15.60
C ARG A 105 -12.32 -10.85 -15.89
N GLY A 106 -12.41 -10.03 -16.94
CA GLY A 106 -13.67 -9.39 -17.33
C GLY A 106 -13.48 -8.00 -17.92
N GLY A 107 -12.22 -7.53 -17.96
CA GLY A 107 -11.86 -6.27 -18.60
C GLY A 107 -12.01 -5.06 -17.68
N SER A 108 -11.30 -5.05 -16.55
CA SER A 108 -11.30 -3.96 -15.57
C SER A 108 -12.67 -3.74 -14.92
N THR A 109 -13.23 -4.82 -14.39
CA THR A 109 -14.53 -4.82 -13.69
C THR A 109 -14.36 -5.08 -12.19
N VAL A 110 -15.47 -4.94 -11.44
CA VAL A 110 -15.48 -5.19 -9.99
C VAL A 110 -15.94 -6.62 -9.72
N LYS A 111 -15.15 -7.35 -8.95
CA LYS A 111 -15.53 -8.61 -8.32
C LYS A 111 -15.77 -8.37 -6.83
N THR A 112 -16.87 -8.86 -6.29
CA THR A 112 -17.24 -8.61 -4.89
C THR A 112 -17.21 -9.88 -4.07
N MET A 113 -16.88 -9.75 -2.79
CA MET A 113 -16.95 -10.84 -1.82
C MET A 113 -18.08 -10.58 -0.82
N GLU A 114 -18.95 -11.56 -0.61
CA GLU A 114 -20.01 -11.52 0.41
C GLU A 114 -19.68 -12.41 1.63
N LEU A 115 -18.58 -13.17 1.56
CA LEU A 115 -18.01 -14.00 2.62
C LEU A 115 -16.50 -14.09 2.44
N ASP A 116 -15.81 -14.63 3.46
CA ASP A 116 -14.37 -14.86 3.35
C ASP A 116 -14.06 -15.86 2.23
N VAL A 117 -12.92 -15.70 1.60
CA VAL A 117 -12.45 -16.54 0.49
C VAL A 117 -11.03 -17.02 0.78
N ASN A 118 -10.79 -18.31 0.57
CA ASN A 118 -9.46 -18.89 0.69
C ASN A 118 -8.91 -19.25 -0.70
N VAL A 119 -7.62 -18.98 -0.91
CA VAL A 119 -6.87 -19.41 -2.09
C VAL A 119 -5.62 -20.15 -1.62
N SER A 120 -5.52 -21.42 -2.03
CA SER A 120 -4.45 -22.31 -1.55
C SER A 120 -3.17 -22.25 -2.38
N ASN A 121 -3.22 -21.79 -3.63
CA ASN A 121 -2.05 -21.69 -4.51
C ASN A 121 -1.88 -20.28 -5.11
N GLU A 122 -2.73 -19.84 -6.04
CA GLU A 122 -2.54 -18.56 -6.75
C GLU A 122 -3.82 -17.75 -6.80
N LEU A 123 -3.74 -16.48 -6.37
CA LEU A 123 -4.73 -15.45 -6.63
C LEU A 123 -4.20 -14.56 -7.76
N ASP A 124 -4.87 -14.57 -8.91
CA ASP A 124 -4.53 -13.72 -10.05
C ASP A 124 -5.63 -12.68 -10.27
N LEU A 125 -5.36 -11.45 -9.87
CA LEU A 125 -6.29 -10.33 -9.98
C LEU A 125 -6.39 -9.78 -11.42
N GLY A 126 -5.38 -10.02 -12.27
CA GLY A 126 -5.32 -9.45 -13.62
C GLY A 126 -5.42 -7.93 -13.60
N ASP A 127 -6.48 -7.40 -14.21
CA ASP A 127 -6.80 -5.97 -14.24
C ASP A 127 -8.08 -5.64 -13.44
N GLU A 128 -8.56 -6.60 -12.61
CA GLU A 128 -9.84 -6.47 -11.93
C GLU A 128 -9.69 -5.85 -10.54
N GLU A 129 -10.71 -5.12 -10.11
CA GLU A 129 -10.89 -4.72 -8.72
C GLU A 129 -11.55 -5.86 -7.94
N LEU A 130 -10.94 -6.30 -6.84
CA LEU A 130 -11.55 -7.23 -5.89
C LEU A 130 -12.01 -6.48 -4.65
N GLN A 131 -13.31 -6.25 -4.53
CA GLN A 131 -13.94 -5.58 -3.40
C GLN A 131 -14.26 -6.58 -2.30
N THR A 132 -13.66 -6.40 -1.13
CA THR A 132 -13.75 -7.38 -0.04
C THR A 132 -15.01 -7.26 0.81
N ASN A 133 -15.69 -6.10 0.86
CA ASN A 133 -16.94 -5.88 1.60
C ASN A 133 -16.89 -6.41 3.05
N ALA A 134 -15.93 -5.99 3.84
CA ALA A 134 -15.69 -6.47 5.22
C ALA A 134 -15.31 -7.95 5.34
N LYS A 135 -14.83 -8.57 4.27
CA LYS A 135 -14.42 -9.98 4.25
C LYS A 135 -12.92 -10.11 4.08
N ILE A 136 -12.41 -11.29 4.35
CA ILE A 136 -10.99 -11.58 4.27
C ILE A 136 -10.72 -12.41 3.00
N MET A 137 -9.84 -11.90 2.14
CA MET A 137 -9.22 -12.70 1.09
C MET A 137 -7.95 -13.33 1.66
N HIS A 138 -7.99 -14.64 1.92
CA HIS A 138 -6.85 -15.40 2.42
C HIS A 138 -6.07 -16.04 1.28
N VAL A 139 -4.76 -15.73 1.16
CA VAL A 139 -3.83 -16.42 0.27
C VAL A 139 -2.91 -17.29 1.13
N ASN A 140 -3.18 -18.59 1.16
CA ASN A 140 -2.53 -19.55 2.07
C ASN A 140 -1.20 -20.08 1.54
N ASN A 141 -0.92 -19.95 0.23
CA ASN A 141 0.39 -20.27 -0.33
C ASN A 141 1.43 -19.25 0.15
N PRO A 142 2.47 -19.68 0.88
CA PRO A 142 3.49 -18.79 1.38
C PRO A 142 4.53 -18.36 0.32
N SER A 143 4.29 -18.63 -0.96
CA SER A 143 5.13 -18.11 -2.03
C SER A 143 4.96 -16.59 -2.19
N PRO A 144 6.03 -15.81 -2.36
CA PRO A 144 5.93 -14.40 -2.71
C PRO A 144 5.11 -14.15 -3.99
N ASN A 145 5.13 -15.11 -4.91
CA ASN A 145 4.45 -15.03 -6.21
C ASN A 145 3.01 -15.60 -6.17
N ALA A 146 2.47 -15.91 -5.00
CA ALA A 146 1.11 -16.45 -4.88
C ALA A 146 0.01 -15.44 -5.19
N VAL A 147 0.32 -14.14 -5.26
CA VAL A 147 -0.58 -13.07 -5.72
C VAL A 147 0.01 -12.48 -6.98
N VAL A 148 -0.77 -12.48 -8.05
CA VAL A 148 -0.41 -11.98 -9.39
C VAL A 148 -1.40 -10.89 -9.79
N TRP A 149 -0.93 -9.82 -10.39
CA TRP A 149 -1.76 -8.71 -10.88
C TRP A 149 -1.06 -7.96 -12.03
N ASN A 150 -1.81 -7.23 -12.84
CA ASN A 150 -1.30 -6.23 -13.78
C ASN A 150 -1.63 -4.84 -13.23
N THR A 151 -2.89 -4.42 -13.43
CA THR A 151 -3.44 -3.18 -12.87
C THR A 151 -4.52 -3.44 -11.82
N GLY A 152 -4.85 -4.71 -11.58
CA GLY A 152 -5.84 -5.13 -10.59
C GLY A 152 -5.34 -4.95 -9.15
N TYR A 153 -6.28 -4.77 -8.24
CA TYR A 153 -6.00 -4.55 -6.82
C TYR A 153 -7.13 -5.07 -5.93
N VAL A 154 -6.82 -5.21 -4.64
CA VAL A 154 -7.81 -5.51 -3.61
C VAL A 154 -8.30 -4.20 -3.00
N ASN A 155 -9.61 -3.94 -3.15
CA ASN A 155 -10.28 -2.81 -2.52
C ASN A 155 -10.94 -3.29 -1.23
N SER A 156 -10.47 -2.78 -0.12
CA SER A 156 -11.00 -3.11 1.21
C SER A 156 -12.10 -2.15 1.64
N ASP A 157 -12.23 -1.00 0.96
CA ASP A 157 -13.13 0.10 1.22
C ASP A 157 -13.26 0.47 2.73
N SER A 158 -14.30 1.22 3.06
CA SER A 158 -14.62 1.58 4.45
C SER A 158 -15.20 0.44 5.28
N LEU A 159 -15.49 -0.73 4.69
CA LEU A 159 -16.21 -1.80 5.37
C LEU A 159 -15.35 -2.75 6.21
N GLY A 160 -14.02 -2.61 6.17
CA GLY A 160 -13.12 -3.31 7.09
C GLY A 160 -12.61 -4.67 6.65
N GLY A 161 -12.72 -5.01 5.37
CA GLY A 161 -12.11 -6.21 4.80
C GLY A 161 -10.60 -6.06 4.56
N TYR A 162 -9.91 -7.13 4.23
CA TYR A 162 -8.47 -7.08 3.95
C TYR A 162 -7.96 -8.26 3.12
N LEU A 163 -6.76 -8.07 2.56
CA LEU A 163 -5.96 -9.14 1.97
C LEU A 163 -5.02 -9.71 3.04
N ALA A 164 -5.12 -11.01 3.29
CA ALA A 164 -4.24 -11.75 4.19
C ALA A 164 -3.35 -12.70 3.38
N ARG A 165 -2.03 -12.71 3.65
CA ARG A 165 -1.04 -13.55 2.97
C ARG A 165 -0.22 -14.34 3.96
N ALA A 166 -0.14 -15.66 3.76
CA ALA A 166 0.85 -16.50 4.43
C ALA A 166 2.26 -16.19 3.89
N THR A 167 3.26 -16.24 4.75
CA THR A 167 4.68 -16.04 4.42
C THR A 167 5.54 -17.07 5.12
N ASN A 168 6.67 -17.46 4.51
CA ASN A 168 7.66 -18.38 5.11
C ASN A 168 9.08 -18.13 4.56
N SER A 169 9.36 -16.95 4.07
CA SER A 169 10.67 -16.55 3.54
C SER A 169 10.97 -15.10 3.85
N THR A 170 12.22 -14.70 3.67
CA THR A 170 12.68 -13.31 3.76
C THR A 170 12.55 -12.55 2.44
N SER A 171 11.71 -13.02 1.52
CA SER A 171 11.39 -12.32 0.29
C SER A 171 10.32 -11.26 0.50
N ALA A 172 10.24 -10.32 -0.41
CA ALA A 172 9.22 -9.28 -0.41
C ALA A 172 7.85 -9.87 -0.83
N TYR A 173 6.81 -9.57 -0.07
CA TYR A 173 5.43 -9.95 -0.32
C TYR A 173 4.61 -8.68 -0.57
N VAL A 174 4.22 -8.47 -1.82
CA VAL A 174 3.41 -7.30 -2.19
C VAL A 174 1.94 -7.55 -1.89
N PHE A 175 1.30 -6.60 -1.25
CA PHE A 175 -0.15 -6.53 -1.04
C PHE A 175 -0.69 -5.47 -1.99
N PRO A 176 -1.23 -5.86 -3.16
CA PRO A 176 -1.74 -4.93 -4.15
C PRO A 176 -3.10 -4.37 -3.70
N VAL A 177 -3.09 -3.43 -2.77
CA VAL A 177 -4.29 -2.75 -2.27
C VAL A 177 -4.52 -1.42 -2.98
N GLY A 178 -5.77 -0.98 -2.98
CA GLY A 178 -6.16 0.26 -3.64
C GLY A 178 -7.64 0.55 -3.48
N SER A 179 -8.10 1.69 -4.03
CA SER A 179 -9.51 2.04 -4.11
C SER A 179 -9.83 2.82 -5.37
N SER A 180 -10.95 2.50 -6.02
CA SER A 180 -11.50 3.24 -7.15
C SER A 180 -12.09 4.62 -6.77
N LEU A 181 -12.26 4.91 -5.47
CA LEU A 181 -12.72 6.21 -4.98
C LEU A 181 -11.60 7.24 -4.88
N LEU A 182 -10.35 6.79 -4.81
CA LEU A 182 -9.19 7.66 -4.76
C LEU A 182 -8.72 8.06 -6.17
N ALA A 183 -8.18 9.27 -6.31
CA ALA A 183 -7.76 9.83 -7.60
C ALA A 183 -6.76 8.95 -8.35
N ASN A 184 -5.83 8.31 -7.62
CA ASN A 184 -4.93 7.27 -8.10
C ASN A 184 -5.26 6.00 -7.31
N THR A 185 -5.65 4.93 -7.98
CA THR A 185 -6.30 3.78 -7.34
C THR A 185 -5.35 2.89 -6.55
N TYR A 186 -4.11 2.74 -6.99
CA TYR A 186 -3.18 1.70 -6.52
C TYR A 186 -2.17 2.24 -5.50
N ARG A 187 -2.20 1.74 -4.26
CA ARG A 187 -1.26 2.09 -3.18
C ARG A 187 -0.83 0.84 -2.44
N PRO A 188 0.11 0.08 -3.02
CA PRO A 188 0.51 -1.19 -2.47
C PRO A 188 1.31 -1.06 -1.18
N VAL A 189 1.29 -2.14 -0.41
CA VAL A 189 2.16 -2.33 0.75
C VAL A 189 3.02 -3.56 0.50
N THR A 190 4.32 -3.43 0.71
CA THR A 190 5.25 -4.56 0.64
C THR A 190 5.73 -4.92 2.04
N ILE A 191 5.66 -6.20 2.39
CA ILE A 191 6.11 -6.73 3.67
C ILE A 191 7.21 -7.76 3.42
N THR A 192 8.38 -7.55 4.02
CA THR A 192 9.54 -8.45 3.94
C THR A 192 9.85 -9.00 5.33
N PRO A 193 9.44 -10.26 5.63
CA PRO A 193 9.68 -10.84 6.96
C PRO A 193 11.16 -10.96 7.29
N ALA A 194 11.52 -10.75 8.55
CA ALA A 194 12.92 -10.82 9.02
C ALA A 194 13.48 -12.26 9.03
N SER A 195 12.63 -13.26 8.97
CA SER A 195 13.04 -14.67 8.94
C SER A 195 12.12 -15.54 8.06
N SER A 196 12.47 -16.81 7.89
CA SER A 196 11.66 -17.81 7.17
C SER A 196 10.67 -18.56 8.06
N ASN A 197 10.33 -18.03 9.22
CA ASN A 197 9.24 -18.58 10.02
C ASN A 197 7.89 -18.35 9.31
N ALA A 198 6.93 -19.20 9.63
CA ALA A 198 5.57 -19.04 9.13
C ALA A 198 4.89 -17.86 9.84
N ASN A 199 4.45 -16.89 9.05
CA ASN A 199 3.64 -15.77 9.52
C ASN A 199 2.43 -15.59 8.59
N VAL A 200 1.42 -14.87 9.05
CA VAL A 200 0.34 -14.33 8.21
C VAL A 200 0.25 -12.84 8.46
N TYR A 201 0.50 -12.05 7.43
CA TYR A 201 0.29 -10.61 7.47
C TYR A 201 -0.98 -10.25 6.71
N ALA A 202 -1.58 -9.14 7.10
CA ALA A 202 -2.78 -8.62 6.47
C ALA A 202 -2.68 -7.11 6.26
N VAL A 203 -3.24 -6.65 5.14
CA VAL A 203 -3.24 -5.25 4.76
C VAL A 203 -4.63 -4.85 4.28
N ARG A 204 -5.07 -3.69 4.74
CA ARG A 204 -6.25 -2.95 4.30
C ARG A 204 -5.83 -1.53 3.92
N LEU A 205 -6.40 -1.00 2.85
CA LEU A 205 -6.48 0.44 2.59
C LEU A 205 -7.92 0.86 2.85
N SER A 206 -8.15 1.78 3.78
CA SER A 206 -9.44 2.44 3.96
C SER A 206 -9.44 3.74 3.18
N ASP A 207 -10.42 3.94 2.33
CA ASP A 207 -10.58 5.12 1.47
C ASP A 207 -11.50 6.19 2.10
N GLU A 208 -11.49 6.26 3.42
CA GLU A 208 -12.15 7.26 4.23
C GLU A 208 -11.16 7.93 5.18
N SER A 209 -11.51 9.14 5.63
CA SER A 209 -10.77 9.78 6.71
C SER A 209 -10.77 8.90 7.96
N ALA A 210 -9.59 8.72 8.54
CA ALA A 210 -9.43 8.04 9.82
C ALA A 210 -10.26 8.70 10.95
N SER A 211 -10.60 9.99 10.81
CA SER A 211 -11.43 10.74 11.76
C SER A 211 -12.92 10.36 11.71
N THR A 212 -13.39 9.83 10.60
CA THR A 212 -14.82 9.55 10.36
C THR A 212 -15.12 8.07 10.21
N ASP A 213 -14.13 7.25 9.90
CA ASP A 213 -14.33 5.81 9.75
C ASP A 213 -14.66 5.15 11.09
N ASN A 214 -15.90 4.69 11.18
CA ASN A 214 -16.44 3.96 12.33
C ASN A 214 -16.64 2.45 12.04
N SER A 215 -16.35 2.01 10.82
CA SER A 215 -16.62 0.66 10.34
C SER A 215 -15.46 -0.31 10.61
N GLY A 216 -14.26 0.20 10.83
CA GLY A 216 -13.07 -0.61 10.96
C GLY A 216 -12.88 -1.16 12.37
N THR A 217 -13.03 -2.46 12.54
CA THR A 217 -12.20 -3.15 13.52
C THR A 217 -10.82 -3.31 12.88
N SER A 218 -9.82 -2.65 13.42
CA SER A 218 -8.44 -2.97 13.10
C SER A 218 -8.15 -4.44 13.44
N GLY A 219 -7.16 -5.04 12.80
CA GLY A 219 -6.74 -6.42 13.15
C GLY A 219 -6.35 -6.60 14.61
N SER A 220 -5.95 -5.51 15.30
CA SER A 220 -5.69 -5.46 16.74
C SER A 220 -6.96 -5.28 17.57
N GLY A 221 -8.12 -5.08 16.96
CA GLY A 221 -9.39 -4.80 17.64
C GLY A 221 -9.58 -3.34 18.03
N ALA A 222 -8.67 -2.43 17.65
CA ALA A 222 -8.92 -1.00 17.81
C ALA A 222 -10.06 -0.57 16.89
N THR A 223 -11.01 0.17 17.42
CA THR A 223 -12.13 0.71 16.66
C THR A 223 -11.99 2.22 16.53
N GLY A 224 -12.21 2.74 15.32
CA GLY A 224 -12.24 4.18 15.08
C GLY A 224 -13.40 4.89 15.84
N PRO A 225 -13.53 6.19 15.69
CA PRO A 225 -12.69 7.01 14.82
C PRO A 225 -11.29 7.28 15.41
N PHE A 226 -10.34 7.59 14.53
CA PHE A 226 -8.96 7.97 14.86
C PHE A 226 -8.72 9.43 14.46
N PRO A 227 -9.05 10.42 15.33
CA PRO A 227 -9.08 11.82 14.93
C PRO A 227 -7.72 12.34 14.46
N ILE A 228 -7.62 12.81 13.21
CA ILE A 228 -6.37 13.36 12.64
C ILE A 228 -5.90 14.63 13.37
N ALA A 229 -6.77 15.29 14.11
CA ALA A 229 -6.40 16.43 14.94
C ALA A 229 -5.56 16.05 16.17
N ASN A 230 -5.64 14.78 16.62
CA ASN A 230 -4.92 14.29 17.79
C ASN A 230 -3.52 13.83 17.35
N LYS A 231 -2.57 14.73 17.37
CA LYS A 231 -1.21 14.53 16.87
C LYS A 231 -0.18 14.58 18.00
N GLY A 232 0.78 13.66 17.99
CA GLY A 232 1.99 13.73 18.81
C GLY A 232 2.88 14.90 18.39
N ALA A 233 3.85 15.24 19.23
CA ALA A 233 4.66 16.45 19.05
C ALA A 233 5.47 16.52 17.74
N GLN A 234 5.75 15.36 17.13
CA GLN A 234 6.54 15.25 15.90
C GLN A 234 5.67 15.10 14.63
N VAL A 235 4.36 15.17 14.74
CA VAL A 235 3.42 15.03 13.63
C VAL A 235 2.78 16.39 13.34
N ARG A 236 3.06 16.95 12.17
CA ARG A 236 2.48 18.23 11.71
C ARG A 236 1.09 18.04 11.13
N ALA A 237 0.94 17.09 10.22
CA ALA A 237 -0.32 16.75 9.59
C ALA A 237 -0.45 15.22 9.38
N VAL A 238 -1.68 14.75 9.27
CA VAL A 238 -2.04 13.37 8.95
C VAL A 238 -2.98 13.40 7.76
N ASN A 239 -2.80 12.46 6.83
CA ASN A 239 -3.67 12.32 5.67
C ASN A 239 -5.13 12.14 6.09
N ASP A 240 -6.04 12.89 5.44
CA ASP A 240 -7.47 12.93 5.76
C ASP A 240 -8.35 12.21 4.70
N GLU A 241 -7.75 11.61 3.68
CA GLU A 241 -8.49 10.94 2.61
C GLU A 241 -8.50 9.43 2.77
N PHE A 242 -7.41 8.85 3.26
CA PHE A 242 -7.26 7.41 3.43
C PHE A 242 -6.23 7.08 4.50
N TYR A 243 -6.26 5.82 4.96
CA TYR A 243 -5.28 5.27 5.89
C TYR A 243 -5.12 3.76 5.68
N PHE A 244 -4.12 3.16 6.32
CA PHE A 244 -3.82 1.74 6.21
C PHE A 244 -4.04 1.03 7.55
N ASN A 245 -4.52 -0.23 7.47
CA ASN A 245 -4.28 -1.20 8.54
C ASN A 245 -3.23 -2.20 8.04
N ILE A 246 -2.13 -2.30 8.79
CA ILE A 246 -1.02 -3.21 8.50
C ILE A 246 -0.75 -4.01 9.76
N PHE A 247 -1.07 -5.29 9.75
CA PHE A 247 -1.01 -6.11 10.96
C PHE A 247 -0.58 -7.54 10.69
N ARG A 248 -0.20 -8.24 11.74
CA ARG A 248 0.18 -9.66 11.70
C ARG A 248 -0.90 -10.48 12.40
N MET A 249 -1.58 -11.35 11.62
CA MET A 249 -2.62 -12.24 12.14
C MET A 249 -2.05 -13.43 12.92
N SER A 250 -0.88 -13.92 12.52
CA SER A 250 -0.18 -15.02 13.21
C SER A 250 1.33 -14.94 12.97
N GLY A 251 2.10 -15.60 13.82
CA GLY A 251 3.55 -15.55 13.83
C GLY A 251 4.10 -14.47 14.77
N THR A 252 5.41 -14.27 14.76
CA THR A 252 6.10 -13.38 15.72
C THR A 252 7.19 -12.54 15.08
N ASP A 253 7.47 -12.70 13.78
CA ASP A 253 8.61 -12.03 13.15
C ASP A 253 8.36 -10.53 12.98
N ALA A 254 9.41 -9.75 13.20
CA ALA A 254 9.49 -8.41 12.66
C ALA A 254 9.52 -8.45 11.13
N ALA A 255 9.21 -7.36 10.48
CA ALA A 255 9.30 -7.25 9.02
C ALA A 255 9.73 -5.84 8.60
N ASP A 256 10.38 -5.75 7.44
CA ASP A 256 10.47 -4.47 6.75
C ASP A 256 9.12 -4.21 6.10
N VAL A 257 8.62 -2.99 6.23
CA VAL A 257 7.35 -2.54 5.66
C VAL A 257 7.62 -1.37 4.74
N GLU A 258 7.15 -1.48 3.50
CA GLU A 258 7.19 -0.42 2.51
C GLU A 258 5.77 -0.07 2.10
N VAL A 259 5.45 1.22 2.10
CA VAL A 259 4.15 1.76 1.67
C VAL A 259 4.41 2.71 0.51
N ASP A 260 3.75 2.44 -0.61
CA ASP A 260 3.87 3.27 -1.80
C ASP A 260 2.65 4.16 -2.00
N PHE A 261 2.89 5.41 -2.40
CA PHE A 261 1.86 6.42 -2.61
C PHE A 261 2.25 7.41 -3.72
N PHE A 262 1.36 8.34 -4.08
CA PHE A 262 1.58 9.31 -5.14
C PHE A 262 1.96 10.68 -4.57
N ASN A 263 2.82 11.42 -5.27
CA ASN A 263 3.08 12.83 -4.94
C ASN A 263 1.79 13.67 -4.91
N ALA A 264 0.80 13.28 -5.71
CA ALA A 264 -0.51 13.93 -5.71
C ALA A 264 -1.32 13.75 -4.42
N ASP A 265 -0.97 12.77 -3.58
CA ASP A 265 -1.63 12.55 -2.29
C ASP A 265 -1.23 13.60 -1.24
N GLY A 266 -0.09 14.25 -1.41
CA GLY A 266 0.42 15.29 -0.53
C GLY A 266 1.93 15.15 -0.28
N ASN A 267 2.48 16.11 0.43
CA ASN A 267 3.92 16.14 0.76
C ASN A 267 4.19 15.40 2.08
N TYR A 268 3.98 14.09 2.09
CA TYR A 268 4.18 13.26 3.28
C TYR A 268 5.59 12.67 3.31
N GLN A 269 6.24 12.68 4.49
CA GLN A 269 7.62 12.24 4.66
C GLN A 269 7.73 10.99 5.51
N THR A 270 6.65 10.57 6.17
CA THR A 270 6.63 9.40 7.06
C THR A 270 5.22 8.81 7.16
N LEU A 271 5.08 7.73 7.91
CA LEU A 271 3.80 7.31 8.46
C LEU A 271 3.68 7.75 9.92
N ALA A 272 2.49 8.11 10.33
CA ALA A 272 2.09 8.12 11.73
C ALA A 272 1.29 6.86 12.04
N GLN A 273 1.46 6.34 13.25
CA GLN A 273 0.75 5.19 13.79
C GLN A 273 -0.17 5.66 14.91
N TRP A 274 -1.40 5.19 14.93
CA TRP A 274 -2.31 5.53 16.01
C TRP A 274 -1.94 4.81 17.29
N SER A 275 -1.72 5.56 18.35
CA SER A 275 -1.46 5.04 19.70
C SER A 275 -2.73 5.10 20.54
N GLY A 276 -3.32 3.96 20.83
CA GLY A 276 -4.49 3.88 21.71
C GLY A 276 -4.19 4.27 23.15
N SER A 277 -2.94 4.23 23.58
CA SER A 277 -2.54 4.61 24.94
C SER A 277 -2.49 6.12 25.15
N THR A 278 -2.02 6.88 24.14
CA THR A 278 -1.96 8.34 24.17
C THR A 278 -3.16 8.99 23.48
N ASN A 279 -3.92 8.21 22.73
CA ASN A 279 -5.02 8.67 21.88
C ASN A 279 -4.55 9.72 20.86
N GLN A 280 -3.39 9.47 20.25
CA GLN A 280 -2.72 10.38 19.31
C GLN A 280 -2.05 9.61 18.17
N TRP A 281 -1.82 10.31 17.07
CA TRP A 281 -0.96 9.88 15.97
C TRP A 281 0.49 10.12 16.33
N GLU A 282 1.24 9.07 16.51
CA GLU A 282 2.67 9.13 16.84
C GLU A 282 3.50 8.87 15.58
N LYS A 283 4.56 9.66 15.39
CA LYS A 283 5.49 9.47 14.28
C LYS A 283 6.14 8.09 14.35
N VAL A 284 6.17 7.40 13.23
CA VAL A 284 7.01 6.22 13.02
C VAL A 284 8.09 6.56 12.01
N ASP A 285 9.36 6.30 12.36
CA ASP A 285 10.49 6.66 11.49
C ASP A 285 10.53 5.78 10.24
N PHE A 286 9.86 6.21 9.20
CA PHE A 286 9.97 5.68 7.85
C PHE A 286 11.00 6.49 7.05
N THR A 287 11.72 5.82 6.17
CA THR A 287 12.65 6.43 5.23
C THR A 287 11.94 6.70 3.91
N TYR A 288 11.99 7.93 3.45
CA TYR A 288 11.45 8.38 2.18
C TYR A 288 12.40 8.04 1.02
N ALA A 289 11.87 7.52 -0.08
CA ALA A 289 12.60 7.25 -1.32
C ALA A 289 11.65 7.31 -2.54
N PRO A 290 12.16 7.46 -3.76
CA PRO A 290 11.35 7.21 -4.96
C PRO A 290 10.87 5.76 -4.97
N SER A 291 9.62 5.52 -5.38
CA SER A 291 9.07 4.16 -5.48
C SER A 291 9.81 3.33 -6.52
N THR A 292 10.07 2.07 -6.19
CA THR A 292 10.69 1.08 -7.08
C THR A 292 9.68 0.13 -7.72
N ILE A 293 8.41 0.23 -7.34
CA ILE A 293 7.33 -0.56 -7.94
C ILE A 293 7.12 -0.10 -9.38
N GLY A 294 7.47 -0.95 -10.30
CA GLY A 294 7.73 -0.72 -11.73
C GLY A 294 6.74 0.19 -12.47
N ALA A 295 7.25 0.88 -13.48
CA ALA A 295 6.58 1.86 -14.32
C ALA A 295 5.39 1.27 -15.11
N SER A 296 4.26 1.08 -14.46
CA SER A 296 2.93 0.94 -15.08
C SER A 296 2.24 2.30 -15.07
N LEU A 297 1.25 2.49 -15.95
CA LEU A 297 0.43 3.71 -16.06
C LEU A 297 -0.40 3.97 -14.78
N ASN A 298 -0.04 3.91 -13.65
CA ASN A 298 -0.62 4.22 -12.34
C ASN A 298 0.32 3.70 -11.22
N SER A 299 1.64 3.71 -11.46
CA SER A 299 2.60 3.34 -10.43
C SER A 299 2.78 4.49 -9.46
N PRO A 300 2.83 4.24 -8.16
CA PRO A 300 3.18 5.23 -7.16
C PRO A 300 4.54 5.86 -7.43
N ASP A 301 4.71 7.12 -7.00
CA ASP A 301 5.95 7.89 -7.19
C ASP A 301 6.91 7.73 -6.02
N VAL A 302 6.38 7.43 -4.85
CA VAL A 302 7.06 7.54 -3.56
C VAL A 302 6.89 6.28 -2.75
N SER A 303 7.95 5.87 -2.08
CA SER A 303 7.99 4.81 -1.07
C SER A 303 8.37 5.36 0.29
N LEU A 304 7.70 4.87 1.32
CA LEU A 304 8.09 5.01 2.71
C LEU A 304 8.44 3.63 3.27
N THR A 305 9.68 3.44 3.71
CA THR A 305 10.19 2.15 4.19
C THR A 305 10.56 2.21 5.66
N LYS A 306 10.07 1.24 6.44
CA LYS A 306 10.45 1.01 7.85
C LYS A 306 11.09 -0.36 7.99
N SER A 307 12.36 -0.39 8.37
CA SER A 307 13.04 -1.65 8.67
C SER A 307 12.66 -2.17 10.05
N ALA A 308 12.54 -3.49 10.14
CA ALA A 308 12.33 -4.23 11.38
C ALA A 308 11.14 -3.74 12.24
N LEU A 309 10.04 -3.37 11.57
CA LEU A 309 8.79 -3.11 12.29
C LEU A 309 8.38 -4.39 13.04
N ASN A 310 8.16 -4.30 14.34
CA ASN A 310 7.79 -5.41 15.20
C ASN A 310 6.46 -5.17 15.94
N ASP A 311 6.03 -3.94 16.06
CA ASP A 311 4.75 -3.59 16.66
C ASP A 311 3.64 -3.60 15.61
N PHE A 312 3.08 -4.78 15.40
CA PHE A 312 1.88 -4.99 14.59
C PHE A 312 0.59 -5.02 15.40
N ASN A 313 0.64 -4.64 16.70
CA ASN A 313 -0.56 -4.56 17.54
C ASN A 313 -1.23 -3.18 17.42
N HIS A 314 -0.46 -2.15 17.09
CA HIS A 314 -0.98 -0.85 16.70
C HIS A 314 -0.96 -0.80 15.17
N ASP A 315 -2.03 -1.21 14.54
CA ASP A 315 -2.08 -1.53 13.12
C ASP A 315 -2.64 -0.42 12.22
N VAL A 316 -2.97 0.72 12.80
CA VAL A 316 -3.53 1.87 12.08
C VAL A 316 -2.42 2.85 11.72
N PHE A 317 -2.16 3.02 10.44
CA PHE A 317 -1.12 3.88 9.89
C PHE A 317 -1.71 4.86 8.89
N ALA A 318 -1.27 6.10 8.91
CA ALA A 318 -1.61 7.10 7.91
C ALA A 318 -0.36 7.83 7.42
N LEU A 319 -0.39 8.29 6.18
CA LEU A 319 0.63 9.20 5.67
C LEU A 319 0.67 10.44 6.55
N ALA A 320 1.86 10.93 6.88
CA ALA A 320 2.04 12.03 7.79
C ALA A 320 3.14 13.00 7.35
N GLU A 321 2.89 14.27 7.59
CA GLU A 321 3.91 15.30 7.59
C GLU A 321 4.55 15.36 8.98
N ILE A 322 5.88 15.48 8.99
CA ILE A 322 6.61 15.65 10.25
C ILE A 322 6.79 17.12 10.59
N GLU A 323 6.78 17.41 11.90
CA GLU A 323 7.20 18.69 12.42
C GLU A 323 8.74 18.73 12.38
N PHE A 324 9.29 19.57 11.51
CA PHE A 324 10.72 19.75 11.41
C PHE A 324 11.15 20.96 12.24
N GLU A 325 12.10 20.75 13.12
CA GLU A 325 12.86 21.87 13.67
C GLU A 325 13.99 22.19 12.69
N ILE A 326 13.86 23.32 11.99
CA ILE A 326 14.92 23.84 11.13
C ILE A 326 16.02 24.41 12.03
N ASN A 327 17.17 23.76 12.02
CA ASN A 327 18.34 24.23 12.75
C ASN A 327 19.31 24.90 11.76
N VAL A 328 19.41 26.21 11.88
CA VAL A 328 20.33 27.02 11.06
C VAL A 328 21.63 27.21 11.86
N PRO A 329 22.81 26.85 11.33
CA PRO A 329 24.05 26.91 12.07
C PRO A 329 24.42 28.35 12.47
N GLY A 330 24.93 28.52 13.67
CA GLY A 330 25.42 29.79 14.17
C GLY A 330 26.78 30.21 13.59
N GLY A 331 27.42 29.37 12.79
CA GLY A 331 28.71 29.65 12.20
C GLY A 331 29.13 28.72 11.09
N VAL A 332 30.00 29.18 10.23
CA VAL A 332 30.63 28.41 9.15
C VAL A 332 32.14 28.69 9.12
N SER A 333 32.94 27.65 8.92
CA SER A 333 34.42 27.76 8.90
C SER A 333 35.01 27.04 7.67
N PRO A 334 34.96 27.67 6.48
CA PRO A 334 35.42 27.06 5.25
C PRO A 334 36.94 27.00 5.18
N ASN A 335 37.54 26.04 5.89
CA ASN A 335 38.99 25.81 6.01
C ASN A 335 39.42 24.43 5.47
N ALA A 336 38.49 23.66 4.90
CA ALA A 336 38.67 22.33 4.33
C ALA A 336 39.12 21.25 5.36
N ASP A 337 38.68 21.36 6.61
CA ASP A 337 38.93 20.36 7.64
C ASP A 337 37.76 19.36 7.80
N ASN A 338 36.71 19.48 6.99
CA ASN A 338 35.47 18.72 6.99
C ASN A 338 34.53 19.01 8.17
N PHE A 339 34.74 20.11 8.92
CA PHE A 339 33.84 20.55 9.97
C PHE A 339 33.32 21.97 9.68
N ASN A 340 32.02 22.12 9.54
CA ASN A 340 31.36 23.37 9.26
C ASN A 340 31.93 24.15 8.04
N ASP A 341 32.47 23.43 7.07
CA ASP A 341 33.01 24.03 5.85
C ASP A 341 31.92 24.66 4.99
N ASN A 342 30.70 24.13 5.06
CA ASN A 342 29.50 24.65 4.38
C ASN A 342 28.48 25.15 5.41
N PHE A 343 27.62 26.06 4.98
CA PHE A 343 26.47 26.55 5.74
C PHE A 343 25.33 25.53 5.63
N VAL A 344 25.43 24.45 6.45
CA VAL A 344 24.50 23.32 6.41
C VAL A 344 23.30 23.59 7.32
N ILE A 345 22.12 23.71 6.73
CA ILE A 345 20.84 23.84 7.44
C ILE A 345 20.28 22.42 7.60
N GLU A 346 20.11 21.98 8.84
CA GLU A 346 19.56 20.64 9.12
C GLU A 346 18.11 20.53 8.68
N ASN A 347 17.73 19.39 8.12
CA ASN A 347 16.41 19.05 7.60
C ASN A 347 15.98 19.85 6.35
N LEU A 348 16.90 20.58 5.69
CA LEU A 348 16.59 21.35 4.47
C LEU A 348 16.17 20.44 3.29
N GLU A 349 16.65 19.20 3.26
CA GLU A 349 16.34 18.20 2.24
C GLU A 349 14.84 17.87 2.14
N TYR A 350 14.07 18.13 3.18
CA TYR A 350 12.61 17.95 3.19
C TYR A 350 11.85 19.13 2.58
N PHE A 351 12.58 20.22 2.21
CA PHE A 351 12.02 21.42 1.60
C PHE A 351 12.67 21.69 0.24
N PRO A 352 12.31 20.91 -0.81
CA PRO A 352 12.91 21.09 -2.13
C PRO A 352 12.63 22.46 -2.75
N GLU A 353 11.52 23.09 -2.37
CA GLU A 353 11.19 24.48 -2.74
C GLU A 353 11.61 25.43 -1.63
N ASN A 354 12.92 25.66 -1.50
CA ASN A 354 13.50 26.59 -0.55
C ASN A 354 14.24 27.72 -1.27
N GLU A 355 14.48 28.82 -0.55
CA GLU A 355 15.24 29.98 -1.03
C GLU A 355 16.10 30.53 0.12
N LEU A 356 17.41 30.59 -0.07
CA LEU A 356 18.34 31.20 0.89
C LEU A 356 18.92 32.48 0.31
N ILE A 357 18.86 33.56 1.09
CA ILE A 357 19.51 34.85 0.79
C ILE A 357 20.43 35.21 1.95
N ILE A 358 21.69 35.49 1.65
CA ILE A 358 22.69 35.87 2.65
C ILE A 358 23.11 37.33 2.40
N PHE A 359 23.17 38.13 3.48
CA PHE A 359 23.51 39.54 3.49
C PHE A 359 24.78 39.80 4.29
N ASN A 360 25.55 40.79 3.88
CA ASN A 360 26.59 41.35 4.71
C ASN A 360 26.01 42.28 5.80
N ARG A 361 26.86 42.80 6.69
CA ARG A 361 26.45 43.70 7.78
C ARG A 361 25.89 45.08 7.31
N TRP A 362 26.03 45.41 6.02
CA TRP A 362 25.47 46.63 5.44
C TRP A 362 24.14 46.40 4.73
N GLY A 363 23.69 45.13 4.68
CA GLY A 363 22.43 44.74 4.04
C GLY A 363 22.56 44.43 2.55
N ASP A 364 23.78 44.36 2.01
CA ASP A 364 23.97 43.94 0.62
C ASP A 364 23.91 42.44 0.48
N VAL A 365 23.24 41.96 -0.57
CA VAL A 365 23.14 40.55 -0.88
C VAL A 365 24.50 40.03 -1.38
N VAL A 366 25.05 39.07 -0.66
CA VAL A 366 26.31 38.40 -1.03
C VAL A 366 26.08 37.03 -1.66
N TYR A 367 24.99 36.36 -1.33
CA TYR A 367 24.63 35.07 -1.90
C TYR A 367 23.10 34.92 -1.96
N GLU A 368 22.64 34.25 -3.02
CA GLU A 368 21.24 33.86 -3.21
C GLU A 368 21.17 32.53 -3.95
N ALA A 369 20.37 31.58 -3.48
CA ALA A 369 20.12 30.31 -4.13
C ALA A 369 18.66 29.88 -4.00
N LYS A 370 18.13 29.27 -5.08
CA LYS A 370 16.79 28.73 -5.16
C LYS A 370 16.77 27.53 -6.13
N PRO A 371 16.70 26.25 -5.65
CA PRO A 371 16.84 25.89 -4.24
C PRO A 371 18.27 26.05 -3.72
N TYR A 372 18.41 26.20 -2.42
CA TYR A 372 19.67 26.09 -1.71
C TYR A 372 19.95 24.61 -1.37
N LEU A 373 21.19 24.15 -1.59
CA LEU A 373 21.58 22.74 -1.49
C LEU A 373 22.62 22.46 -0.39
N ASN A 374 22.71 23.30 0.64
CA ASN A 374 23.68 23.17 1.74
C ASN A 374 25.16 23.24 1.27
N ASP A 375 25.44 24.00 0.22
CA ASP A 375 26.74 24.01 -0.49
C ASP A 375 27.50 25.34 -0.38
N TRP A 376 26.98 26.33 0.31
CA TRP A 376 27.66 27.62 0.46
C TRP A 376 28.81 27.55 1.47
N SER A 377 30.01 27.91 1.00
CA SER A 377 31.25 27.98 1.78
C SER A 377 31.91 29.39 1.75
N GLY A 378 31.10 30.42 1.51
CA GLY A 378 31.57 31.81 1.46
C GLY A 378 31.72 32.40 0.05
N GLN A 379 31.20 31.75 -1.00
CA GLN A 379 31.20 32.26 -2.36
C GLN A 379 30.24 33.46 -2.52
N VAL A 380 30.60 34.38 -3.40
CA VAL A 380 29.74 35.50 -3.76
C VAL A 380 29.05 35.23 -5.09
N ASN A 381 27.70 35.25 -5.11
CA ASN A 381 26.91 35.25 -6.35
C ASN A 381 25.86 36.36 -6.40
N GLY A 382 25.83 37.22 -5.36
CA GLY A 382 24.93 38.35 -5.28
C GLY A 382 25.32 39.52 -6.18
N SER A 383 24.53 40.61 -6.15
CA SER A 383 24.71 41.81 -7.00
C SER A 383 25.96 42.63 -6.67
N MET A 384 26.72 42.29 -5.64
CA MET A 384 27.88 43.02 -5.19
C MET A 384 29.17 42.38 -5.71
N ILE A 385 29.71 42.94 -6.78
CA ILE A 385 31.07 42.60 -7.26
C ILE A 385 32.06 43.39 -6.41
N LEU A 386 32.47 42.80 -5.26
CA LEU A 386 33.66 43.25 -4.56
C LEU A 386 34.85 42.34 -4.99
N ALA A 387 36.04 42.94 -5.04
CA ALA A 387 37.25 42.34 -5.54
C ALA A 387 37.62 41.09 -4.75
N GLY A 388 37.12 39.94 -5.17
CA GLY A 388 37.35 38.61 -4.59
C GLY A 388 36.16 37.69 -4.84
N GLU A 389 36.42 36.43 -5.13
CA GLU A 389 35.40 35.44 -5.34
C GLU A 389 34.73 34.96 -4.05
N GLU A 390 35.18 35.43 -2.87
CA GLU A 390 34.79 34.99 -1.54
C GLU A 390 34.53 36.16 -0.59
N VAL A 391 33.58 35.96 0.33
CA VAL A 391 33.28 36.95 1.39
C VAL A 391 34.37 36.91 2.46
N VAL A 392 34.57 38.03 3.19
CA VAL A 392 35.54 38.17 4.30
C VAL A 392 34.98 37.62 5.60
N ASP A 393 35.86 37.29 6.54
CA ASP A 393 35.44 36.85 7.88
C ASP A 393 34.61 37.95 8.57
N GLY A 394 33.53 37.50 9.23
CA GLY A 394 32.61 38.40 9.91
C GLY A 394 31.22 37.85 10.11
N THR A 395 30.33 38.70 10.63
CA THR A 395 28.93 38.41 10.84
C THR A 395 28.12 38.60 9.55
N TYR A 396 27.33 37.60 9.22
CA TYR A 396 26.38 37.62 8.09
C TYR A 396 24.97 37.43 8.58
N PHE A 397 24.00 37.86 7.80
CA PHE A 397 22.58 37.69 8.07
C PHE A 397 21.95 36.86 6.97
N TYR A 398 20.93 36.09 7.31
CA TYR A 398 20.23 35.26 6.33
C TYR A 398 18.72 35.49 6.39
N ILE A 399 18.09 35.25 5.24
CA ILE A 399 16.66 34.95 5.10
C ILE A 399 16.57 33.60 4.41
N LEU A 400 15.97 32.63 5.09
CA LEU A 400 15.61 31.34 4.53
C LEU A 400 14.09 31.30 4.40
N LYS A 401 13.62 31.05 3.18
CA LYS A 401 12.21 30.79 2.90
C LYS A 401 12.06 29.30 2.59
N LEU A 402 11.10 28.69 3.23
CA LEU A 402 10.66 27.33 2.97
C LEU A 402 9.21 27.42 2.51
N THR A 403 8.85 26.65 1.51
CA THR A 403 7.48 26.65 0.97
C THR A 403 6.83 25.29 1.21
N PRO A 404 6.50 24.92 2.46
CA PRO A 404 5.65 23.78 2.72
C PRO A 404 4.22 24.14 2.30
N ASP A 405 3.55 23.26 1.57
CA ASP A 405 2.11 23.37 1.23
C ASP A 405 1.70 24.69 0.55
N GLY A 406 2.63 25.32 -0.20
CA GLY A 406 2.34 26.58 -0.89
C GLY A 406 2.27 27.81 0.01
N ASN A 407 2.60 27.68 1.30
CA ASN A 407 2.77 28.81 2.23
C ASN A 407 4.25 28.97 2.59
N ASP A 408 4.72 30.21 2.62
CA ASP A 408 6.12 30.50 2.94
C ASP A 408 6.33 30.62 4.45
N ASP A 409 7.15 29.72 5.01
CA ASP A 409 7.75 29.89 6.32
C ASP A 409 9.07 30.65 6.18
N VAL A 410 9.27 31.71 6.93
CA VAL A 410 10.43 32.60 6.80
C VAL A 410 11.27 32.62 8.07
N TYR A 411 12.47 32.05 7.97
CA TYR A 411 13.48 32.07 9.02
C TYR A 411 14.48 33.22 8.78
N LYS A 412 14.85 33.92 9.83
CA LYS A 412 15.81 35.05 9.77
C LYS A 412 16.76 34.93 10.94
N GLY A 413 18.02 35.21 10.70
CA GLY A 413 19.03 35.18 11.74
C GLY A 413 20.37 35.70 11.27
N SER A 414 21.39 35.42 12.09
CA SER A 414 22.78 35.75 11.77
C SER A 414 23.70 34.59 12.11
N PHE A 415 24.83 34.53 11.46
CA PHE A 415 25.89 33.58 11.72
C PHE A 415 27.27 34.22 11.53
N GLU A 416 28.28 33.59 12.10
CA GLU A 416 29.67 33.98 11.95
C GLU A 416 30.38 33.17 10.88
N LEU A 417 31.13 33.84 10.00
CA LEU A 417 32.06 33.17 9.08
C LEU A 417 33.50 33.40 9.54
N ARG A 418 34.26 32.32 9.70
CA ARG A 418 35.68 32.37 10.09
C ARG A 418 36.47 31.30 9.36
N ARG A 419 37.64 31.65 8.78
CA ARG A 419 38.53 30.76 8.01
C ARG A 419 39.80 30.36 8.77
N GLN A 420 39.71 30.17 10.09
CA GLN A 420 40.90 29.78 10.88
C GLN A 420 40.87 28.31 11.22
#